data_cf0fdf59ccf5751820fd5bcc14f4f4d0
#
_entry.id   cf0fdf59ccf5751820fd5bcc14f4f4d0
#
_cell.length_a   1.000
_cell.length_b   1.000
_cell.length_c   1.000
_cell.angle_alpha   90.00
_cell.angle_beta   90.00
_cell.angle_gamma   90.00
#
_symmetry.space_group_name_H-M   'P 1'
#
loop_
_entity.id
_entity.type
_entity.pdbx_description
1 polymer ?
#
loop_
_entity_poly.entity_id
_entity_poly.type
_entity_poly.pdbx_seq_one_letter_code
_entity_poly.pdbx_strand_id
1 'polypeptide(L)'
;MHKNSVHRHLPIFAAWYAGRKFYTHFPGKVWRFEKRDLQIEILLLIIEDTVQNRYAVPEEECVLYVFQRGRQGSVKRHGKPMRATRLIALCFLGIILTGTLLLMLPVSSRSGRPCAFLPALFTATSATCVTGLTPFDTWSQWSGFGQLVLLCLIEVGGLGFMSAATLVIFLFRRKVGLRQRMIIAQALSLNEMDGVVRLQRMVIFGSLAFQAAGALILACRFWPQYGLAKALQWGIFHSVSAFCNAGFDIFGEIAPGTSVQLFRNDPVVLLTLGGLIAVGGLGFLVWEDVARKRRWRKLSVYSRLVLLATGSLILSGWILICILEWNNPQTLGNLSLGGKLLGGLFQSLTLRTAGFDGLNQAGLTEGGKAVSM
;
A
#
# COMPACT_ATOMS: atom_id res chain seq x y z
N MET A 1 -5.44 21.25 46.87
CA MET A 1 -6.04 22.44 46.26
C MET A 1 -6.44 22.16 44.79
N HIS A 2 -7.39 21.25 44.56
CA HIS A 2 -7.75 20.83 43.19
C HIS A 2 -9.28 20.69 42.99
N LYS A 3 -10.10 21.54 43.63
CA LYS A 3 -11.56 21.50 43.48
C LYS A 3 -12.25 22.71 42.84
N ASN A 4 -11.47 23.76 42.45
CA ASN A 4 -12.06 25.03 42.01
C ASN A 4 -12.09 25.28 40.51
N SER A 5 -11.47 24.45 39.64
CA SER A 5 -11.50 24.66 38.16
C SER A 5 -12.76 24.11 37.50
N VAL A 6 -13.32 22.99 37.99
CA VAL A 6 -14.49 22.34 37.39
C VAL A 6 -15.77 23.17 37.51
N HIS A 7 -15.91 23.98 38.56
CA HIS A 7 -17.13 24.78 38.76
C HIS A 7 -17.25 26.04 37.91
N ARG A 8 -16.19 26.53 37.29
CA ARG A 8 -16.25 27.71 36.40
C ARG A 8 -16.77 27.45 35.00
N HIS A 9 -16.76 26.20 34.53
CA HIS A 9 -17.15 25.86 33.17
C HIS A 9 -18.57 25.27 33.04
N LEU A 10 -19.22 24.90 34.17
CA LEU A 10 -20.57 24.36 34.12
C LEU A 10 -21.64 25.29 33.48
N PRO A 11 -21.64 26.62 33.71
CA PRO A 11 -22.64 27.50 33.07
C PRO A 11 -22.45 27.64 31.55
N ILE A 12 -21.23 27.47 31.03
CA ILE A 12 -20.94 27.53 29.60
C ILE A 12 -21.47 26.28 28.90
N PHE A 13 -21.35 25.11 29.51
CA PHE A 13 -21.89 23.86 28.99
C PHE A 13 -23.42 23.82 28.96
N ALA A 14 -24.07 24.31 29.98
CA ALA A 14 -25.53 24.38 30.05
C ALA A 14 -26.14 25.30 29.00
N ALA A 15 -25.48 26.40 28.68
CA ALA A 15 -25.91 27.34 27.65
C ALA A 15 -25.65 26.86 26.21
N TRP A 16 -24.61 26.04 26.01
CA TRP A 16 -24.30 25.39 24.74
C TRP A 16 -25.42 24.38 24.34
N TYR A 17 -25.92 23.64 25.33
CA TYR A 17 -27.01 22.67 25.13
C TYR A 17 -28.35 23.36 24.77
N ALA A 18 -28.55 24.62 25.23
CA ALA A 18 -29.77 25.41 24.99
C ALA A 18 -29.80 26.16 23.67
N GLY A 19 -28.77 26.10 22.81
CA GLY A 19 -28.72 26.71 21.48
C GLY A 19 -28.73 28.25 21.46
N ARG A 20 -28.37 28.92 22.57
CA ARG A 20 -28.38 30.40 22.70
C ARG A 20 -27.06 31.03 22.26
N LYS A 21 -27.12 32.24 21.69
CA LYS A 21 -25.96 33.06 21.35
C LYS A 21 -25.39 33.68 22.62
N PHE A 22 -24.08 33.61 22.81
CA PHE A 22 -23.38 34.12 23.98
C PHE A 22 -22.60 35.38 23.64
N TYR A 23 -22.62 36.36 24.58
CA TYR A 23 -21.81 37.55 24.53
C TYR A 23 -20.93 37.59 25.79
N THR A 24 -19.63 37.68 25.64
CA THR A 24 -18.73 37.93 26.78
C THR A 24 -18.20 39.33 26.72
N HIS A 25 -18.27 40.05 27.86
CA HIS A 25 -17.70 41.37 28.02
C HIS A 25 -16.27 41.25 28.59
N PHE A 26 -15.30 41.59 27.73
CA PHE A 26 -13.95 41.92 28.19
C PHE A 26 -13.75 43.45 28.12
N PRO A 27 -12.87 44.07 28.95
CA PRO A 27 -12.68 45.50 28.94
C PRO A 27 -12.32 46.02 27.54
N GLY A 28 -13.28 46.72 26.91
CA GLY A 28 -13.10 47.43 25.66
C GLY A 28 -13.58 46.79 24.37
N LYS A 29 -14.09 45.53 24.36
CA LYS A 29 -14.65 44.91 23.16
C LYS A 29 -15.73 43.86 23.46
N VAL A 30 -16.82 43.90 22.67
CA VAL A 30 -17.87 42.89 22.70
C VAL A 30 -17.59 41.85 21.61
N TRP A 31 -17.42 40.59 21.97
CA TRP A 31 -17.20 39.51 21.03
C TRP A 31 -18.48 38.71 20.86
N ARG A 32 -18.81 38.43 19.60
CA ARG A 32 -19.96 37.62 19.20
C ARG A 32 -19.44 36.28 18.70
N PHE A 33 -19.75 35.20 19.41
CA PHE A 33 -19.32 33.85 19.04
C PHE A 33 -20.45 33.08 18.36
N GLU A 34 -20.15 32.44 17.25
CA GLU A 34 -21.04 31.51 16.55
C GLU A 34 -20.68 30.07 16.94
N LYS A 35 -21.67 29.16 16.88
CA LYS A 35 -21.54 27.75 17.34
C LYS A 35 -20.28 26.99 16.83
N ARG A 36 -19.69 27.45 15.73
CA ARG A 36 -18.50 26.85 15.12
C ARG A 36 -17.19 27.31 15.77
N ASP A 37 -17.18 28.51 16.26
CA ASP A 37 -16.00 29.14 16.88
C ASP A 37 -15.81 28.62 18.31
N LEU A 38 -16.93 28.32 19.00
CA LEU A 38 -16.93 27.76 20.35
C LEU A 38 -16.36 26.33 20.42
N GLN A 39 -16.56 25.52 19.36
CA GLN A 39 -15.97 24.17 19.30
C GLN A 39 -14.45 24.19 19.20
N ILE A 40 -13.90 25.18 18.49
CA ILE A 40 -12.46 25.35 18.32
C ILE A 40 -11.85 25.86 19.63
N GLU A 41 -12.51 26.77 20.34
CA GLU A 41 -12.03 27.31 21.62
C GLU A 41 -12.10 26.26 22.75
N ILE A 42 -13.15 25.44 22.81
CA ILE A 42 -13.23 24.34 23.77
C ILE A 42 -12.14 23.29 23.50
N LEU A 43 -11.87 22.99 22.22
CA LEU A 43 -10.80 22.07 21.84
C LEU A 43 -9.41 22.65 22.20
N LEU A 44 -9.21 23.95 22.03
CA LEU A 44 -7.98 24.64 22.40
C LEU A 44 -7.79 24.68 23.91
N LEU A 45 -8.84 24.93 24.70
CA LEU A 45 -8.81 24.89 26.17
C LEU A 45 -8.52 23.48 26.71
N ILE A 46 -9.06 22.44 26.10
CA ILE A 46 -8.78 21.04 26.47
C ILE A 46 -7.32 20.67 26.11
N ILE A 47 -6.83 21.16 24.99
CA ILE A 47 -5.43 20.97 24.57
C ILE A 47 -4.49 21.73 25.50
N GLU A 48 -4.81 22.95 25.87
CA GLU A 48 -4.05 23.80 26.78
C GLU A 48 -3.96 23.19 28.19
N ASP A 49 -5.07 22.71 28.74
CA ASP A 49 -5.12 22.01 30.04
C ASP A 49 -4.35 20.68 30.01
N THR A 50 -4.39 19.95 28.88
CA THR A 50 -3.66 18.70 28.68
C THR A 50 -2.15 18.94 28.52
N VAL A 51 -1.74 20.02 27.87
CA VAL A 51 -0.33 20.39 27.66
C VAL A 51 0.30 20.96 28.93
N GLN A 52 -0.41 21.85 29.64
CA GLN A 52 0.05 22.38 30.91
C GLN A 52 0.24 21.30 31.99
N ASN A 53 -0.69 20.32 32.06
CA ASN A 53 -0.59 19.23 33.02
C ASN A 53 0.48 18.18 32.70
N ARG A 54 0.91 18.06 31.44
CA ARG A 54 1.86 17.03 30.99
C ARG A 54 3.30 17.51 30.80
N TYR A 55 3.51 18.80 30.53
CA TYR A 55 4.82 19.31 30.09
C TYR A 55 5.35 20.51 30.90
N ALA A 56 4.63 21.02 31.91
CA ALA A 56 5.03 22.14 32.79
C ALA A 56 5.64 23.34 32.00
N VAL A 57 5.00 23.74 30.89
CA VAL A 57 5.46 24.88 30.06
C VAL A 57 5.01 26.20 30.71
N PRO A 58 5.88 27.22 30.81
CA PRO A 58 5.52 28.53 31.38
C PRO A 58 4.42 29.23 30.58
N GLU A 59 3.46 29.85 31.28
CA GLU A 59 2.28 30.53 30.68
C GLU A 59 2.63 31.56 29.59
N GLU A 60 3.77 32.24 29.69
CA GLU A 60 4.20 33.30 28.75
C GLU A 60 4.51 32.74 27.34
N GLU A 61 5.02 31.53 27.21
CA GLU A 61 5.33 30.94 25.89
C GLU A 61 4.09 30.44 25.15
N CYS A 62 3.08 29.97 25.87
CA CYS A 62 1.81 29.52 25.24
C CYS A 62 1.04 30.69 24.61
N VAL A 63 1.00 31.84 25.28
CA VAL A 63 0.30 33.04 24.77
C VAL A 63 1.00 33.58 23.52
N LEU A 64 2.33 33.51 23.45
CA LEU A 64 3.10 33.98 22.28
C LEU A 64 2.87 33.10 21.05
N TYR A 65 2.69 31.81 21.24
CA TYR A 65 2.43 30.84 20.13
C TYR A 65 1.05 31.03 19.51
N VAL A 66 0.05 31.33 20.34
CA VAL A 66 -1.34 31.61 19.87
C VAL A 66 -1.39 32.98 19.18
N PHE A 67 -0.69 33.99 19.67
CA PHE A 67 -0.66 35.35 19.10
C PHE A 67 0.11 35.43 17.78
N GLN A 68 1.17 34.66 17.59
CA GLN A 68 1.91 34.59 16.32
C GLN A 68 1.07 33.91 15.21
N ARG A 69 0.19 32.98 15.56
CA ARG A 69 -0.69 32.32 14.60
C ARG A 69 -1.86 33.19 14.11
N GLY A 70 -2.30 34.15 14.94
CA GLY A 70 -3.36 35.10 14.58
C GLY A 70 -2.93 36.24 13.62
N ARG A 71 -1.59 36.46 13.46
CA ARG A 71 -1.04 37.55 12.63
C ARG A 71 -0.67 37.11 11.19
N GLN A 72 -0.84 35.87 10.82
CA GLN A 72 -0.71 35.45 9.42
C GLN A 72 -1.93 35.93 8.65
N GLY A 73 -1.73 37.05 7.99
CA GLY A 73 -2.70 37.81 7.25
C GLY A 73 -3.54 36.96 6.29
N SER A 74 -4.75 37.43 6.08
CA SER A 74 -5.72 37.06 5.09
C SER A 74 -5.07 36.75 3.72
N VAL A 75 -4.60 35.51 3.54
CA VAL A 75 -4.27 34.97 2.22
C VAL A 75 -5.61 34.78 1.51
N LYS A 76 -5.82 35.52 0.43
CA LYS A 76 -6.97 35.39 -0.47
C LYS A 76 -7.24 33.90 -0.70
N ARG A 77 -8.37 33.39 -0.22
CA ARG A 77 -8.86 32.04 -0.43
C ARG A 77 -9.18 31.84 -1.90
N HIS A 78 -8.18 31.40 -2.66
CA HIS A 78 -8.44 30.75 -3.94
C HIS A 78 -8.95 29.34 -3.62
N GLY A 79 -10.22 29.08 -3.93
CA GLY A 79 -10.86 27.76 -3.91
C GLY A 79 -10.73 26.97 -2.60
N LYS A 80 -11.79 26.32 -2.13
CA LYS A 80 -11.73 25.39 -0.99
C LYS A 80 -10.64 24.35 -1.29
N PRO A 81 -9.61 24.18 -0.43
CA PRO A 81 -8.59 23.17 -0.67
C PRO A 81 -9.28 21.81 -0.72
N MET A 82 -9.15 21.11 -1.86
CA MET A 82 -9.61 19.72 -1.96
C MET A 82 -8.92 18.93 -0.83
N ARG A 83 -9.69 18.18 -0.06
CA ARG A 83 -9.12 17.28 0.97
C ARG A 83 -8.19 16.32 0.24
N ALA A 84 -6.99 16.07 0.78
CA ALA A 84 -5.98 15.23 0.13
C ALA A 84 -6.53 13.84 -0.25
N THR A 85 -7.42 13.27 0.55
CA THR A 85 -8.13 12.03 0.26
C THR A 85 -8.91 12.06 -1.06
N ARG A 86 -9.61 13.18 -1.36
CA ARG A 86 -10.33 13.33 -2.64
C ARG A 86 -9.36 13.43 -3.82
N LEU A 87 -8.24 14.12 -3.63
CA LEU A 87 -7.21 14.23 -4.67
C LEU A 87 -6.63 12.84 -4.99
N ILE A 88 -6.27 12.05 -3.97
CA ILE A 88 -5.75 10.70 -4.13
C ILE A 88 -6.78 9.82 -4.87
N ALA A 89 -8.04 9.82 -4.45
CA ALA A 89 -9.10 9.03 -5.09
C ALA A 89 -9.29 9.41 -6.57
N LEU A 90 -9.31 10.71 -6.90
CA LEU A 90 -9.40 11.19 -8.27
C LEU A 90 -8.20 10.81 -9.13
N CYS A 91 -6.99 10.81 -8.55
CA CYS A 91 -5.80 10.37 -9.25
C CYS A 91 -5.84 8.87 -9.56
N PHE A 92 -6.23 8.02 -8.59
CA PHE A 92 -6.44 6.59 -8.84
C PHE A 92 -7.50 6.34 -9.92
N LEU A 93 -8.64 7.02 -9.85
CA LEU A 93 -9.67 6.95 -10.87
C LEU A 93 -9.14 7.35 -12.26
N GLY A 94 -8.35 8.42 -12.33
CA GLY A 94 -7.71 8.87 -13.56
C GLY A 94 -6.73 7.83 -14.14
N ILE A 95 -5.94 7.17 -13.29
CA ILE A 95 -5.02 6.10 -13.70
C ILE A 95 -5.81 4.90 -14.24
N ILE A 96 -6.85 4.47 -13.53
CA ILE A 96 -7.71 3.35 -13.97
C ILE A 96 -8.35 3.64 -15.32
N LEU A 97 -8.94 4.84 -15.49
CA LEU A 97 -9.57 5.21 -16.76
C LEU A 97 -8.55 5.29 -17.91
N THR A 98 -7.38 5.87 -17.66
CA THR A 98 -6.29 5.91 -18.66
C THR A 98 -5.83 4.51 -19.03
N GLY A 99 -5.61 3.64 -18.04
CA GLY A 99 -5.26 2.24 -18.24
C GLY A 99 -6.34 1.48 -19.04
N THR A 100 -7.61 1.72 -18.72
CA THR A 100 -8.74 1.15 -19.45
C THR A 100 -8.71 1.53 -20.92
N LEU A 101 -8.54 2.83 -21.22
CA LEU A 101 -8.48 3.33 -22.60
C LEU A 101 -7.29 2.71 -23.36
N LEU A 102 -6.12 2.60 -22.73
CA LEU A 102 -4.95 1.96 -23.33
C LEU A 102 -5.18 0.46 -23.60
N LEU A 103 -5.83 -0.25 -22.66
CA LEU A 103 -6.14 -1.67 -22.84
C LEU A 103 -7.24 -1.93 -23.87
N MET A 104 -8.11 -0.97 -24.15
CA MET A 104 -9.12 -1.08 -25.22
C MET A 104 -8.51 -0.97 -26.63
N LEU A 105 -7.31 -0.44 -26.77
CA LEU A 105 -6.69 -0.31 -28.08
C LEU A 105 -6.45 -1.67 -28.74
N PRO A 106 -6.64 -1.80 -30.07
CA PRO A 106 -6.38 -3.03 -30.81
C PRO A 106 -4.95 -3.56 -30.63
N VAL A 107 -3.98 -2.64 -30.50
CA VAL A 107 -2.56 -2.96 -30.27
C VAL A 107 -2.34 -3.65 -28.92
N SER A 108 -3.18 -3.40 -27.91
CA SER A 108 -3.09 -4.01 -26.58
C SER A 108 -3.57 -5.46 -26.56
N SER A 109 -4.44 -5.84 -27.48
CA SER A 109 -4.97 -7.19 -27.57
C SER A 109 -4.12 -8.06 -28.50
N ARG A 110 -3.87 -9.31 -28.12
CA ARG A 110 -3.16 -10.28 -28.94
C ARG A 110 -3.94 -10.65 -30.21
N SER A 111 -5.28 -10.62 -30.15
CA SER A 111 -6.14 -10.88 -31.29
C SER A 111 -6.17 -9.73 -32.32
N GLY A 112 -5.56 -8.58 -32.04
CA GLY A 112 -5.64 -7.35 -32.86
C GLY A 112 -7.02 -6.70 -32.91
N ARG A 113 -7.99 -7.20 -32.12
CA ARG A 113 -9.33 -6.61 -31.99
C ARG A 113 -9.43 -5.78 -30.71
N PRO A 114 -10.16 -4.65 -30.73
CA PRO A 114 -10.35 -3.85 -29.53
C PRO A 114 -11.04 -4.67 -28.43
N CYS A 115 -10.54 -4.57 -27.20
CA CYS A 115 -11.19 -5.20 -26.06
C CYS A 115 -12.44 -4.42 -25.67
N ALA A 116 -13.50 -5.11 -25.25
CA ALA A 116 -14.71 -4.45 -24.74
C ALA A 116 -14.40 -3.62 -23.47
N PHE A 117 -15.18 -2.56 -23.26
CA PHE A 117 -14.95 -1.62 -22.14
C PHE A 117 -14.92 -2.29 -20.76
N LEU A 118 -15.91 -3.15 -20.46
CA LEU A 118 -16.07 -3.74 -19.14
C LEU A 118 -14.91 -4.67 -18.73
N PRO A 119 -14.44 -5.63 -19.57
CA PRO A 119 -13.25 -6.41 -19.27
C PRO A 119 -11.97 -5.59 -19.17
N ALA A 120 -11.80 -4.56 -20.03
CA ALA A 120 -10.65 -3.67 -19.96
C ALA A 120 -10.65 -2.85 -18.64
N LEU A 121 -11.80 -2.31 -18.25
CA LEU A 121 -11.99 -1.59 -16.99
C LEU A 121 -11.72 -2.50 -15.78
N PHE A 122 -12.25 -3.72 -15.78
CA PHE A 122 -12.02 -4.69 -14.73
C PHE A 122 -10.54 -5.00 -14.58
N THR A 123 -9.85 -5.30 -15.67
CA THR A 123 -8.41 -5.62 -15.66
C THR A 123 -7.56 -4.43 -15.24
N ALA A 124 -7.85 -3.22 -15.75
CA ALA A 124 -7.15 -1.99 -15.34
C ALA A 124 -7.35 -1.68 -13.86
N THR A 125 -8.57 -1.87 -13.35
CA THR A 125 -8.88 -1.69 -11.92
C THR A 125 -8.13 -2.72 -11.08
N SER A 126 -8.18 -3.98 -11.47
CA SER A 126 -7.48 -5.09 -10.80
C SER A 126 -5.96 -4.86 -10.75
N ALA A 127 -5.35 -4.44 -11.87
CA ALA A 127 -3.93 -4.14 -11.94
C ALA A 127 -3.55 -2.93 -11.05
N THR A 128 -4.34 -1.84 -11.11
CA THR A 128 -4.06 -0.62 -10.33
C THR A 128 -4.33 -0.80 -8.84
N CYS A 129 -5.36 -1.57 -8.47
CA CYS A 129 -5.67 -1.88 -7.07
C CYS A 129 -4.92 -3.10 -6.55
N VAL A 130 -4.12 -3.74 -7.41
CA VAL A 130 -3.26 -4.89 -7.06
C VAL A 130 -4.10 -6.03 -6.47
N THR A 131 -5.22 -6.39 -7.12
CA THR A 131 -6.13 -7.43 -6.65
C THR A 131 -5.89 -8.79 -7.26
N GLY A 132 -5.29 -8.86 -8.47
CA GLY A 132 -4.95 -10.11 -9.16
C GLY A 132 -6.09 -10.83 -9.84
N LEU A 133 -7.29 -10.29 -9.81
CA LEU A 133 -8.44 -10.89 -10.49
C LEU A 133 -8.42 -10.55 -11.97
N THR A 134 -8.55 -11.54 -12.82
CA THR A 134 -8.57 -11.36 -14.28
C THR A 134 -9.76 -12.10 -14.89
N PRO A 135 -10.50 -11.48 -15.83
CA PRO A 135 -11.58 -12.16 -16.56
C PRO A 135 -11.06 -13.11 -17.63
N PHE A 136 -9.79 -12.95 -18.03
CA PHE A 136 -9.13 -13.74 -19.07
C PHE A 136 -7.71 -14.07 -18.62
N ASP A 137 -7.14 -15.12 -19.18
CA ASP A 137 -5.71 -15.39 -19.04
C ASP A 137 -4.88 -14.23 -19.61
N THR A 138 -3.93 -13.72 -18.83
CA THR A 138 -3.19 -12.50 -19.17
C THR A 138 -2.36 -12.63 -20.44
N TRP A 139 -1.74 -13.79 -20.66
CA TRP A 139 -0.96 -14.03 -21.88
C TRP A 139 -1.85 -14.12 -23.12
N SER A 140 -2.92 -14.87 -23.03
CA SER A 140 -3.81 -15.13 -24.19
C SER A 140 -4.50 -13.86 -24.68
N GLN A 141 -4.90 -12.97 -23.76
CA GLN A 141 -5.63 -11.76 -24.08
C GLN A 141 -4.72 -10.61 -24.50
N TRP A 142 -3.61 -10.37 -23.77
CA TRP A 142 -2.85 -9.14 -23.91
C TRP A 142 -1.57 -9.34 -24.73
N SER A 143 -1.36 -8.45 -25.71
CA SER A 143 -0.12 -8.35 -26.48
C SER A 143 1.04 -7.88 -25.58
N GLY A 144 2.26 -7.86 -26.11
CA GLY A 144 3.43 -7.29 -25.40
C GLY A 144 3.20 -5.83 -24.96
N PHE A 145 2.49 -5.02 -25.75
CA PHE A 145 2.10 -3.67 -25.38
C PHE A 145 1.08 -3.68 -24.24
N GLY A 146 0.03 -4.54 -24.32
CA GLY A 146 -0.95 -4.68 -23.24
C GLY A 146 -0.31 -5.15 -21.92
N GLN A 147 0.64 -6.08 -21.98
CA GLN A 147 1.40 -6.53 -20.81
C GLN A 147 2.26 -5.43 -20.21
N LEU A 148 2.87 -4.57 -21.04
CA LEU A 148 3.61 -3.40 -20.57
C LEU A 148 2.69 -2.39 -19.88
N VAL A 149 1.50 -2.14 -20.41
CA VAL A 149 0.48 -1.29 -19.76
C VAL A 149 0.09 -1.87 -18.40
N LEU A 150 -0.17 -3.18 -18.32
CA LEU A 150 -0.48 -3.87 -17.06
C LEU A 150 0.67 -3.73 -16.06
N LEU A 151 1.90 -3.94 -16.50
CA LEU A 151 3.09 -3.79 -15.66
C LEU A 151 3.20 -2.40 -15.06
N CYS A 152 2.98 -1.35 -15.87
CA CYS A 152 2.97 0.04 -15.40
C CYS A 152 1.84 0.31 -14.40
N LEU A 153 0.64 -0.24 -14.62
CA LEU A 153 -0.48 -0.10 -13.70
C LEU A 153 -0.21 -0.79 -12.37
N ILE A 154 0.35 -2.00 -12.39
CA ILE A 154 0.74 -2.77 -11.21
C ILE A 154 1.80 -2.02 -10.41
N GLU A 155 2.83 -1.48 -11.07
CA GLU A 155 3.91 -0.74 -10.41
C GLU A 155 3.39 0.55 -9.75
N VAL A 156 2.55 1.31 -10.45
CA VAL A 156 1.93 2.53 -9.90
C VAL A 156 1.00 2.20 -8.73
N GLY A 157 0.25 1.09 -8.82
CA GLY A 157 -0.65 0.61 -7.77
C GLY A 157 0.11 0.10 -6.55
N GLY A 158 1.08 -0.80 -6.75
CA GLY A 158 1.83 -1.48 -5.70
C GLY A 158 2.76 -0.55 -4.91
N LEU A 159 3.44 0.38 -5.57
CA LEU A 159 4.22 1.42 -4.89
C LEU A 159 3.35 2.53 -4.31
N GLY A 160 2.10 2.62 -4.70
CA GLY A 160 1.18 3.70 -4.39
C GLY A 160 1.42 4.93 -5.27
N PHE A 161 0.32 5.58 -5.64
CA PHE A 161 0.31 6.77 -6.51
C PHE A 161 1.31 7.85 -6.09
N MET A 162 1.46 8.09 -4.78
CA MET A 162 2.35 9.14 -4.29
C MET A 162 3.83 8.81 -4.52
N SER A 163 4.19 7.53 -4.49
CA SER A 163 5.55 7.08 -4.83
C SER A 163 5.81 7.27 -6.33
N ALA A 164 4.86 6.87 -7.18
CA ALA A 164 4.95 7.07 -8.62
C ALA A 164 5.02 8.56 -8.99
N ALA A 165 4.19 9.41 -8.40
CA ALA A 165 4.24 10.86 -8.60
C ALA A 165 5.58 11.46 -8.16
N THR A 166 6.15 10.99 -7.05
CA THR A 166 7.45 11.44 -6.57
C THR A 166 8.59 10.96 -7.47
N LEU A 167 8.48 9.74 -8.02
CA LEU A 167 9.43 9.23 -9.01
C LEU A 167 9.48 10.13 -10.25
N VAL A 168 8.32 10.52 -10.78
CA VAL A 168 8.22 11.46 -11.91
C VAL A 168 8.88 12.80 -11.56
N ILE A 169 8.64 13.34 -10.35
CA ILE A 169 9.27 14.59 -9.90
C ILE A 169 10.80 14.45 -9.83
N PHE A 170 11.32 13.32 -9.36
CA PHE A 170 12.76 13.05 -9.30
C PHE A 170 13.40 12.92 -10.69
N LEU A 171 12.72 12.25 -11.64
CA LEU A 171 13.16 12.14 -13.03
C LEU A 171 13.32 13.52 -13.68
N PHE A 172 12.39 14.44 -13.42
CA PHE A 172 12.48 15.82 -13.93
C PHE A 172 13.35 16.75 -13.08
N ARG A 173 14.07 16.23 -12.08
CA ARG A 173 14.96 16.97 -11.17
C ARG A 173 14.29 18.16 -10.49
N ARG A 174 12.99 18.14 -10.30
CA ARG A 174 12.26 19.21 -9.61
C ARG A 174 12.30 19.03 -8.08
N LYS A 175 12.34 20.16 -7.35
CA LYS A 175 12.31 20.14 -5.88
C LYS A 175 10.89 19.87 -5.39
N VAL A 176 10.74 18.97 -4.43
CA VAL A 176 9.44 18.67 -3.78
C VAL A 176 9.06 19.83 -2.86
N GLY A 177 8.01 20.56 -3.20
CA GLY A 177 7.50 21.69 -2.41
C GLY A 177 6.80 21.24 -1.11
N LEU A 178 6.58 22.17 -0.17
CA LEU A 178 5.94 21.88 1.13
C LEU A 178 4.57 21.25 1.00
N ARG A 179 3.74 21.74 0.07
CA ARG A 179 2.39 21.18 -0.19
C ARG A 179 2.47 19.72 -0.65
N GLN A 180 3.42 19.38 -1.51
CA GLN A 180 3.63 18.01 -1.98
C GLN A 180 4.11 17.11 -0.83
N ARG A 181 5.02 17.60 0.04
CA ARG A 181 5.46 16.84 1.23
C ARG A 181 4.31 16.52 2.18
N MET A 182 3.37 17.47 2.40
CA MET A 182 2.18 17.21 3.22
C MET A 182 1.29 16.11 2.63
N ILE A 183 1.07 16.12 1.32
CA ILE A 183 0.24 15.12 0.66
C ILE A 183 0.91 13.74 0.72
N ILE A 184 2.23 13.66 0.51
CA ILE A 184 3.01 12.42 0.64
C ILE A 184 2.95 11.88 2.08
N ALA A 185 3.19 12.73 3.09
CA ALA A 185 3.11 12.33 4.49
C ALA A 185 1.73 11.77 4.85
N GLN A 186 0.66 12.39 4.35
CA GLN A 186 -0.70 11.93 4.58
C GLN A 186 -1.00 10.61 3.85
N ALA A 187 -0.51 10.42 2.63
CA ALA A 187 -0.67 9.17 1.88
C ALA A 187 0.08 8.00 2.53
N LEU A 188 1.21 8.27 3.17
CA LEU A 188 2.00 7.29 3.91
C LEU A 188 1.62 7.18 5.39
N SER A 189 0.56 7.89 5.83
CA SER A 189 0.12 7.94 7.24
C SER A 189 1.23 8.35 8.23
N LEU A 190 2.12 9.25 7.82
CA LEU A 190 3.22 9.75 8.64
C LEU A 190 2.78 11.01 9.41
N ASN A 191 3.13 11.07 10.71
CA ASN A 191 2.82 12.22 11.57
C ASN A 191 3.81 13.37 11.40
N GLU A 192 5.01 13.11 10.87
CA GLU A 192 6.07 14.10 10.70
C GLU A 192 6.41 14.31 9.23
N MET A 193 6.66 15.57 8.84
CA MET A 193 7.06 15.93 7.47
C MET A 193 8.57 15.78 7.23
N ASP A 194 9.35 15.69 8.32
CA ASP A 194 10.78 15.51 8.22
C ASP A 194 11.15 14.08 7.86
N GLY A 195 11.97 13.94 6.82
CA GLY A 195 12.38 12.61 6.34
C GLY A 195 11.47 11.97 5.27
N VAL A 196 10.26 12.50 5.02
CA VAL A 196 9.32 11.95 4.02
C VAL A 196 9.96 11.75 2.64
N VAL A 197 10.76 12.72 2.17
CA VAL A 197 11.45 12.63 0.87
C VAL A 197 12.54 11.54 0.90
N ARG A 198 13.22 11.36 2.04
CA ARG A 198 14.23 10.31 2.22
C ARG A 198 13.57 8.93 2.21
N LEU A 199 12.49 8.77 2.98
CA LEU A 199 11.70 7.53 3.01
C LEU A 199 11.20 7.20 1.60
N GLN A 200 10.61 8.17 0.91
CA GLN A 200 10.09 8.00 -0.44
C GLN A 200 11.17 7.57 -1.44
N ARG A 201 12.37 8.16 -1.34
CA ARG A 201 13.51 7.74 -2.17
C ARG A 201 13.92 6.30 -1.87
N MET A 202 13.98 5.93 -0.59
CA MET A 202 14.31 4.57 -0.18
C MET A 202 13.26 3.56 -0.66
N VAL A 203 11.97 3.91 -0.61
CA VAL A 203 10.88 3.08 -1.13
C VAL A 203 11.06 2.82 -2.61
N ILE A 204 11.26 3.88 -3.42
CA ILE A 204 11.39 3.77 -4.86
C ILE A 204 12.63 2.95 -5.25
N PHE A 205 13.81 3.35 -4.77
CA PHE A 205 15.05 2.67 -5.15
C PHE A 205 15.17 1.28 -4.53
N GLY A 206 14.64 1.09 -3.30
CA GLY A 206 14.60 -0.21 -2.65
C GLY A 206 13.69 -1.20 -3.38
N SER A 207 12.49 -0.79 -3.76
CA SER A 207 11.57 -1.65 -4.52
C SER A 207 12.15 -2.02 -5.89
N LEU A 208 12.67 -1.04 -6.65
CA LEU A 208 13.32 -1.31 -7.94
C LEU A 208 14.53 -2.25 -7.80
N ALA A 209 15.32 -2.13 -6.72
CA ALA A 209 16.45 -3.02 -6.48
C ALA A 209 16.01 -4.46 -6.20
N PHE A 210 14.97 -4.67 -5.37
CA PHE A 210 14.43 -6.01 -5.11
C PHE A 210 13.80 -6.61 -6.37
N GLN A 211 13.03 -5.82 -7.12
CA GLN A 211 12.44 -6.26 -8.38
C GLN A 211 13.52 -6.60 -9.42
N ALA A 212 14.55 -5.78 -9.56
CA ALA A 212 15.66 -6.05 -10.48
C ALA A 212 16.42 -7.32 -10.10
N ALA A 213 16.70 -7.53 -8.81
CA ALA A 213 17.34 -8.74 -8.32
C ALA A 213 16.49 -10.00 -8.60
N GLY A 214 15.19 -9.94 -8.29
CA GLY A 214 14.25 -11.02 -8.59
C GLY A 214 14.12 -11.29 -10.09
N ALA A 215 14.01 -10.25 -10.90
CA ALA A 215 13.96 -10.35 -12.36
C ALA A 215 15.22 -11.02 -12.93
N LEU A 216 16.40 -10.66 -12.42
CA LEU A 216 17.64 -11.25 -12.83
C LEU A 216 17.72 -12.74 -12.47
N ILE A 217 17.36 -13.12 -11.24
CA ILE A 217 17.36 -14.53 -10.81
C ILE A 217 16.41 -15.35 -11.68
N LEU A 218 15.18 -14.87 -11.90
CA LEU A 218 14.19 -15.54 -12.75
C LEU A 218 14.64 -15.60 -14.21
N ALA A 219 15.22 -14.51 -14.75
CA ALA A 219 15.72 -14.49 -16.11
C ALA A 219 16.87 -15.50 -16.30
N CYS A 220 17.82 -15.57 -15.38
CA CYS A 220 18.90 -16.58 -15.42
C CYS A 220 18.34 -18.02 -15.36
N ARG A 221 17.25 -18.25 -14.61
CA ARG A 221 16.61 -19.57 -14.50
C ARG A 221 15.89 -19.97 -15.79
N PHE A 222 15.20 -19.01 -16.44
CA PHE A 222 14.43 -19.26 -17.65
C PHE A 222 15.25 -19.24 -18.93
N TRP A 223 16.39 -18.53 -18.94
CA TRP A 223 17.23 -18.36 -20.13
C TRP A 223 17.58 -19.67 -20.86
N PRO A 224 18.08 -20.73 -20.16
CA PRO A 224 18.50 -21.95 -20.86
C PRO A 224 17.35 -22.67 -21.57
N GLN A 225 16.10 -22.47 -21.13
CA GLN A 225 14.92 -23.19 -21.63
C GLN A 225 14.13 -22.39 -22.69
N TYR A 226 14.06 -21.04 -22.53
CA TYR A 226 13.14 -20.22 -23.31
C TYR A 226 13.83 -19.11 -24.11
N GLY A 227 15.15 -18.99 -24.01
CA GLY A 227 15.92 -17.93 -24.65
C GLY A 227 15.89 -16.60 -23.91
N LEU A 228 16.87 -15.73 -24.20
CA LEU A 228 17.12 -14.49 -23.42
C LEU A 228 15.94 -13.52 -23.43
N ALA A 229 15.31 -13.28 -24.60
CA ALA A 229 14.24 -12.31 -24.73
C ALA A 229 13.01 -12.67 -23.86
N LYS A 230 12.56 -13.93 -23.92
CA LYS A 230 11.44 -14.41 -23.11
C LYS A 230 11.80 -14.48 -21.63
N ALA A 231 12.99 -14.93 -21.33
CA ALA A 231 13.47 -15.00 -19.94
C ALA A 231 13.48 -13.62 -19.26
N LEU A 232 13.90 -12.57 -19.97
CA LEU A 232 13.84 -11.20 -19.46
C LEU A 232 12.40 -10.72 -19.31
N GLN A 233 11.54 -10.95 -20.33
CA GLN A 233 10.13 -10.54 -20.26
C GLN A 233 9.43 -11.21 -19.05
N TRP A 234 9.57 -12.51 -18.90
CA TRP A 234 8.97 -13.27 -17.81
C TRP A 234 9.58 -12.89 -16.47
N GLY A 235 10.91 -12.75 -16.40
CA GLY A 235 11.61 -12.36 -15.19
C GLY A 235 11.15 -11.00 -14.67
N ILE A 236 11.10 -9.98 -15.53
CA ILE A 236 10.67 -8.64 -15.16
C ILE A 236 9.19 -8.64 -14.75
N PHE A 237 8.30 -9.21 -15.57
CA PHE A 237 6.88 -9.20 -15.32
C PHE A 237 6.51 -9.87 -13.99
N HIS A 238 7.01 -11.09 -13.77
CA HIS A 238 6.69 -11.84 -12.55
C HIS A 238 7.38 -11.26 -11.31
N SER A 239 8.57 -10.69 -11.46
CA SER A 239 9.24 -10.02 -10.33
C SER A 239 8.47 -8.80 -9.86
N VAL A 240 8.00 -7.93 -10.76
CA VAL A 240 7.18 -6.77 -10.43
C VAL A 240 5.83 -7.21 -9.85
N SER A 241 5.16 -8.16 -10.51
CA SER A 241 3.87 -8.68 -10.06
C SER A 241 3.95 -9.30 -8.66
N ALA A 242 5.00 -10.10 -8.37
CA ALA A 242 5.21 -10.73 -7.08
C ALA A 242 5.56 -9.71 -5.99
N PHE A 243 6.45 -8.76 -6.29
CA PHE A 243 6.83 -7.74 -5.33
C PHE A 243 5.68 -6.82 -4.95
N CYS A 244 4.86 -6.44 -5.93
CA CYS A 244 3.65 -5.64 -5.71
C CYS A 244 2.49 -6.45 -5.13
N ASN A 245 2.60 -7.76 -4.97
CA ASN A 245 1.51 -8.67 -4.60
C ASN A 245 0.31 -8.60 -5.55
N ALA A 246 0.57 -8.50 -6.86
CA ALA A 246 -0.46 -8.26 -7.86
C ALA A 246 -1.11 -9.53 -8.43
N GLY A 247 -0.42 -10.68 -8.36
CA GLY A 247 -0.96 -11.97 -8.80
C GLY A 247 -1.17 -12.15 -10.31
N PHE A 248 -0.74 -11.18 -11.12
CA PHE A 248 -0.76 -11.33 -12.57
C PHE A 248 0.42 -12.18 -13.03
N ASP A 249 0.17 -13.12 -13.91
CA ASP A 249 1.18 -13.94 -14.55
C ASP A 249 1.03 -13.98 -16.08
N ILE A 250 2.09 -14.35 -16.77
CA ILE A 250 2.13 -14.50 -18.22
C ILE A 250 2.64 -15.89 -18.64
N PHE A 251 2.56 -16.87 -17.76
CA PHE A 251 2.90 -18.27 -18.06
C PHE A 251 1.85 -18.97 -18.90
N GLY A 252 0.71 -18.35 -19.17
CA GLY A 252 -0.32 -18.86 -20.08
C GLY A 252 0.18 -19.16 -21.50
N GLU A 253 1.40 -18.73 -21.86
CA GLU A 253 2.07 -19.16 -23.10
C GLU A 253 2.34 -20.67 -23.12
N ILE A 254 2.68 -21.26 -21.97
CA ILE A 254 2.96 -22.69 -21.85
C ILE A 254 1.65 -23.46 -21.67
N ALA A 255 0.84 -23.04 -20.69
CA ALA A 255 -0.45 -23.65 -20.41
C ALA A 255 -1.40 -22.59 -19.84
N PRO A 256 -2.44 -22.17 -20.58
CA PRO A 256 -3.39 -21.17 -20.14
C PRO A 256 -4.07 -21.55 -18.81
N GLY A 257 -4.15 -20.59 -17.88
CA GLY A 257 -4.83 -20.75 -16.59
C GLY A 257 -4.10 -21.59 -15.53
N THR A 258 -2.84 -22.00 -15.77
CA THR A 258 -2.08 -22.80 -14.79
C THR A 258 -1.19 -22.00 -13.85
N SER A 259 -0.98 -20.72 -14.14
CA SER A 259 -0.15 -19.83 -13.34
C SER A 259 1.21 -20.43 -12.94
N VAL A 260 1.65 -20.26 -11.71
CA VAL A 260 2.93 -20.76 -11.18
C VAL A 260 2.94 -22.27 -10.92
N GLN A 261 1.79 -22.96 -11.03
CA GLN A 261 1.68 -24.43 -10.86
C GLN A 261 2.63 -25.21 -11.78
N LEU A 262 2.98 -24.67 -12.96
CA LEU A 262 3.95 -25.27 -13.88
C LEU A 262 5.34 -25.43 -13.26
N PHE A 263 5.70 -24.55 -12.34
CA PHE A 263 7.00 -24.49 -11.69
C PHE A 263 6.98 -25.01 -10.25
N ARG A 264 5.95 -25.79 -9.86
CA ARG A 264 5.77 -26.32 -8.50
C ARG A 264 6.95 -27.15 -7.95
N ASN A 265 7.78 -27.70 -8.85
CA ASN A 265 8.99 -28.44 -8.49
C ASN A 265 10.27 -27.61 -8.64
N ASP A 266 10.17 -26.33 -9.02
CA ASP A 266 11.33 -25.47 -9.22
C ASP A 266 11.56 -24.57 -7.98
N PRO A 267 12.55 -24.90 -7.13
CA PRO A 267 12.79 -24.15 -5.91
C PRO A 267 13.26 -22.72 -6.20
N VAL A 268 13.96 -22.49 -7.31
CA VAL A 268 14.47 -21.16 -7.64
C VAL A 268 13.31 -20.20 -7.95
N VAL A 269 12.35 -20.65 -8.75
CA VAL A 269 11.16 -19.85 -9.11
C VAL A 269 10.32 -19.59 -7.87
N LEU A 270 9.94 -20.62 -7.12
CA LEU A 270 9.04 -20.48 -5.97
C LEU A 270 9.66 -19.67 -4.83
N LEU A 271 10.94 -19.88 -4.52
CA LEU A 271 11.59 -19.11 -3.46
C LEU A 271 11.84 -17.66 -3.85
N THR A 272 12.14 -17.39 -5.13
CA THR A 272 12.30 -16.01 -5.61
C THR A 272 10.97 -15.25 -5.56
N LEU A 273 9.90 -15.81 -6.13
CA LEU A 273 8.58 -15.20 -6.08
C LEU A 273 8.08 -15.06 -4.65
N GLY A 274 8.17 -16.12 -3.84
CA GLY A 274 7.76 -16.10 -2.44
C GLY A 274 8.55 -15.09 -1.60
N GLY A 275 9.85 -14.95 -1.85
CA GLY A 275 10.70 -13.94 -1.21
C GLY A 275 10.29 -12.52 -1.58
N LEU A 276 9.99 -12.26 -2.87
CA LEU A 276 9.49 -10.96 -3.33
C LEU A 276 8.14 -10.61 -2.71
N ILE A 277 7.21 -11.56 -2.67
CA ILE A 277 5.90 -11.45 -2.02
C ILE A 277 6.07 -11.09 -0.54
N ALA A 278 6.92 -11.83 0.18
CA ALA A 278 7.17 -11.59 1.60
C ALA A 278 7.74 -10.19 1.85
N VAL A 279 8.77 -9.81 1.09
CA VAL A 279 9.45 -8.50 1.23
C VAL A 279 8.49 -7.36 0.84
N GLY A 280 7.77 -7.46 -0.26
CA GLY A 280 6.78 -6.48 -0.69
C GLY A 280 5.67 -6.25 0.34
N GLY A 281 5.18 -7.35 0.95
CA GLY A 281 4.11 -7.31 1.94
C GLY A 281 4.48 -6.81 3.33
N LEU A 282 5.79 -6.65 3.67
CA LEU A 282 6.22 -6.17 4.99
C LEU A 282 5.89 -4.69 5.26
N GLY A 283 5.79 -3.89 4.20
CA GLY A 283 5.58 -2.45 4.30
C GLY A 283 6.88 -1.64 4.45
N PHE A 284 6.86 -0.47 3.84
CA PHE A 284 8.06 0.37 3.67
C PHE A 284 8.63 0.94 4.98
N LEU A 285 7.79 1.16 6.00
CA LEU A 285 8.23 1.62 7.31
C LEU A 285 9.09 0.56 8.03
N VAL A 286 8.76 -0.71 7.84
CA VAL A 286 9.56 -1.81 8.39
C VAL A 286 10.93 -1.88 7.70
N TRP A 287 10.97 -1.65 6.37
CA TRP A 287 12.23 -1.60 5.63
C TRP A 287 13.16 -0.51 6.12
N GLU A 288 12.61 0.72 6.34
CA GLU A 288 13.40 1.83 6.88
C GLU A 288 13.99 1.48 8.24
N ASP A 289 13.15 0.95 9.12
CA ASP A 289 13.55 0.63 10.48
C ASP A 289 14.62 -0.48 10.50
N VAL A 290 14.44 -1.54 9.71
CA VAL A 290 15.40 -2.65 9.58
C VAL A 290 16.71 -2.17 8.94
N ALA A 291 16.66 -1.42 7.85
CA ALA A 291 17.85 -0.91 7.16
C ALA A 291 18.67 0.04 8.04
N ARG A 292 17.99 0.88 8.84
CA ARG A 292 18.62 1.88 9.70
C ARG A 292 19.20 1.27 10.97
N LYS A 293 18.47 0.39 11.65
CA LYS A 293 18.83 -0.09 12.99
C LYS A 293 19.59 -1.41 12.99
N ARG A 294 19.41 -2.27 11.98
CA ARG A 294 20.13 -3.54 11.75
C ARG A 294 20.19 -4.54 12.92
N ARG A 295 19.66 -4.20 14.11
CA ARG A 295 19.68 -5.03 15.32
C ARG A 295 18.25 -5.22 15.83
N TRP A 296 17.82 -6.46 16.04
CA TRP A 296 16.48 -6.80 16.52
C TRP A 296 16.06 -5.99 17.75
N ARG A 297 16.95 -5.87 18.75
CA ARG A 297 16.66 -5.15 20.01
C ARG A 297 16.45 -3.65 19.81
N LYS A 298 16.93 -3.06 18.73
CA LYS A 298 16.80 -1.62 18.44
C LYS A 298 15.62 -1.31 17.53
N LEU A 299 14.95 -2.33 16.94
CA LEU A 299 13.78 -2.13 16.10
C LEU A 299 12.63 -1.53 16.93
N SER A 300 11.79 -0.74 16.27
CA SER A 300 10.55 -0.22 16.84
C SER A 300 9.61 -1.38 17.22
N VAL A 301 8.72 -1.13 18.18
CA VAL A 301 7.69 -2.11 18.57
C VAL A 301 6.84 -2.50 17.38
N TYR A 302 6.47 -1.53 16.55
CA TYR A 302 5.73 -1.74 15.31
C TYR A 302 6.44 -2.74 14.38
N SER A 303 7.72 -2.50 14.05
CA SER A 303 8.49 -3.39 13.16
C SER A 303 8.64 -4.80 13.71
N ARG A 304 8.88 -4.94 15.02
CA ARG A 304 8.96 -6.27 15.67
C ARG A 304 7.62 -7.00 15.57
N LEU A 305 6.52 -6.32 15.85
CA LEU A 305 5.19 -6.90 15.81
C LEU A 305 4.84 -7.36 14.38
N VAL A 306 5.10 -6.52 13.37
CA VAL A 306 4.87 -6.87 11.97
C VAL A 306 5.70 -8.07 11.54
N LEU A 307 7.00 -8.11 11.89
CA LEU A 307 7.88 -9.23 11.54
C LEU A 307 7.46 -10.52 12.23
N LEU A 308 7.12 -10.47 13.53
CA LEU A 308 6.65 -11.64 14.28
C LEU A 308 5.29 -12.14 13.75
N ALA A 309 4.34 -11.25 13.54
CA ALA A 309 3.03 -11.62 13.00
C ALA A 309 3.16 -12.21 11.60
N THR A 310 3.98 -11.60 10.72
CA THR A 310 4.26 -12.10 9.38
C THR A 310 4.89 -13.49 9.43
N GLY A 311 5.94 -13.69 10.23
CA GLY A 311 6.60 -14.97 10.37
C GLY A 311 5.70 -16.05 10.97
N SER A 312 4.89 -15.72 11.98
CA SER A 312 3.94 -16.66 12.60
C SER A 312 2.84 -17.09 11.63
N LEU A 313 2.29 -16.15 10.86
CA LEU A 313 1.24 -16.45 9.86
C LEU A 313 1.78 -17.31 8.71
N ILE A 314 2.98 -17.03 8.21
CA ILE A 314 3.62 -17.85 7.17
C ILE A 314 3.88 -19.26 7.71
N LEU A 315 4.42 -19.37 8.91
CA LEU A 315 4.75 -20.67 9.50
C LEU A 315 3.50 -21.50 9.80
N SER A 316 2.49 -20.89 10.43
CA SER A 316 1.23 -21.58 10.76
C SER A 316 0.46 -21.98 9.48
N GLY A 317 0.36 -21.07 8.49
CA GLY A 317 -0.26 -21.38 7.20
C GLY A 317 0.46 -22.50 6.47
N TRP A 318 1.81 -22.49 6.45
CA TRP A 318 2.61 -23.54 5.86
C TRP A 318 2.35 -24.91 6.50
N ILE A 319 2.39 -24.98 7.83
CA ILE A 319 2.14 -26.23 8.58
C ILE A 319 0.71 -26.73 8.30
N LEU A 320 -0.31 -25.84 8.38
CA LEU A 320 -1.69 -26.21 8.16
C LEU A 320 -1.92 -26.74 6.73
N ILE A 321 -1.41 -26.05 5.72
CA ILE A 321 -1.52 -26.48 4.32
C ILE A 321 -0.81 -27.83 4.11
N CYS A 322 0.38 -28.01 4.65
CA CYS A 322 1.08 -29.29 4.57
C CYS A 322 0.27 -30.41 5.23
N ILE A 323 -0.34 -30.20 6.39
CA ILE A 323 -1.14 -31.23 7.08
C ILE A 323 -2.40 -31.58 6.28
N LEU A 324 -3.13 -30.57 5.80
CA LEU A 324 -4.43 -30.76 5.15
C LEU A 324 -4.31 -31.29 3.72
N GLU A 325 -3.29 -30.89 2.98
CA GLU A 325 -3.11 -31.21 1.56
C GLU A 325 -2.10 -32.33 1.29
N TRP A 326 -1.45 -32.88 2.33
CA TRP A 326 -0.35 -33.83 2.20
C TRP A 326 -0.63 -35.02 1.29
N ASN A 327 -1.82 -35.60 1.42
CA ASN A 327 -2.26 -36.79 0.67
C ASN A 327 -3.20 -36.46 -0.48
N ASN A 328 -3.51 -35.17 -0.72
CA ASN A 328 -4.43 -34.78 -1.77
C ASN A 328 -3.75 -34.90 -3.14
N PRO A 329 -4.17 -35.84 -4.02
CA PRO A 329 -3.52 -36.06 -5.31
C PRO A 329 -3.71 -34.90 -6.29
N GLN A 330 -4.69 -34.00 -6.07
CA GLN A 330 -4.92 -32.83 -6.91
C GLN A 330 -4.01 -31.66 -6.58
N THR A 331 -3.36 -31.68 -5.41
CA THR A 331 -2.51 -30.59 -4.92
C THR A 331 -1.09 -31.09 -4.61
N LEU A 332 -0.82 -31.48 -3.36
CA LEU A 332 0.52 -31.89 -2.90
C LEU A 332 0.80 -33.40 -3.04
N GLY A 333 -0.23 -34.26 -3.10
CA GLY A 333 -0.08 -35.71 -2.95
C GLY A 333 0.92 -36.35 -3.92
N ASN A 334 0.95 -35.93 -5.17
CA ASN A 334 1.81 -36.46 -6.24
C ASN A 334 3.21 -35.82 -6.30
N LEU A 335 3.55 -34.91 -5.36
CA LEU A 335 4.84 -34.25 -5.34
C LEU A 335 5.87 -35.02 -4.51
N SER A 336 7.15 -34.84 -4.81
CA SER A 336 8.25 -35.26 -3.95
C SER A 336 8.18 -34.58 -2.57
N LEU A 337 8.85 -35.12 -1.56
CA LEU A 337 8.88 -34.55 -0.22
C LEU A 337 9.30 -33.05 -0.25
N GLY A 338 10.35 -32.73 -1.01
CA GLY A 338 10.80 -31.36 -1.20
C GLY A 338 9.76 -30.49 -1.90
N GLY A 339 9.08 -31.03 -2.92
CA GLY A 339 7.99 -30.35 -3.63
C GLY A 339 6.77 -30.08 -2.74
N LYS A 340 6.40 -31.02 -1.86
CA LYS A 340 5.32 -30.84 -0.88
C LYS A 340 5.62 -29.71 0.10
N LEU A 341 6.81 -29.71 0.67
CA LEU A 341 7.22 -28.67 1.61
C LEU A 341 7.30 -27.28 0.94
N LEU A 342 7.90 -27.24 -0.25
CA LEU A 342 8.08 -26.01 -1.01
C LEU A 342 6.73 -25.45 -1.54
N GLY A 343 5.88 -26.32 -2.08
CA GLY A 343 4.54 -25.96 -2.56
C GLY A 343 3.65 -25.47 -1.41
N GLY A 344 3.68 -26.14 -0.26
CA GLY A 344 2.97 -25.69 0.94
C GLY A 344 3.45 -24.33 1.44
N LEU A 345 4.79 -24.10 1.45
CA LEU A 345 5.37 -22.81 1.82
C LEU A 345 4.95 -21.71 0.84
N PHE A 346 5.04 -21.97 -0.45
CA PHE A 346 4.64 -21.00 -1.47
C PHE A 346 3.15 -20.66 -1.37
N GLN A 347 2.30 -21.66 -1.14
CA GLN A 347 0.87 -21.44 -0.94
C GLN A 347 0.60 -20.57 0.28
N SER A 348 1.28 -20.79 1.40
CA SER A 348 1.17 -19.94 2.58
C SER A 348 1.62 -18.50 2.33
N LEU A 349 2.64 -18.30 1.49
CA LEU A 349 3.11 -16.97 1.10
C LEU A 349 2.12 -16.25 0.18
N THR A 350 1.58 -16.96 -0.83
CA THR A 350 0.67 -16.36 -1.81
C THR A 350 -0.70 -16.01 -1.23
N LEU A 351 -1.18 -16.75 -0.23
CA LEU A 351 -2.40 -16.44 0.52
C LEU A 351 -2.36 -15.07 1.23
N ARG A 352 -1.19 -14.50 1.41
CA ARG A 352 -1.01 -13.14 1.93
C ARG A 352 -1.17 -12.09 0.84
N THR A 353 -2.31 -12.14 0.15
CA THR A 353 -2.73 -11.17 -0.87
C THR A 353 -1.87 -11.13 -2.14
N ALA A 354 -1.10 -12.17 -2.45
CA ALA A 354 -0.24 -12.17 -3.65
C ALA A 354 -0.93 -12.64 -4.93
N GLY A 355 -1.93 -13.54 -4.83
CA GLY A 355 -2.78 -13.93 -5.95
C GLY A 355 -2.17 -14.92 -6.95
N PHE A 356 -0.97 -15.46 -6.71
CA PHE A 356 -0.39 -16.49 -7.57
C PHE A 356 -0.90 -17.88 -7.22
N ASP A 357 -1.34 -18.64 -8.19
CA ASP A 357 -1.76 -20.03 -8.01
C ASP A 357 -0.55 -20.98 -8.02
N GLY A 358 -0.05 -21.31 -6.83
CA GLY A 358 1.01 -22.31 -6.66
C GLY A 358 0.49 -23.74 -6.65
N LEU A 359 -0.75 -23.92 -6.18
CA LEU A 359 -1.49 -25.18 -6.16
C LEU A 359 -2.83 -25.02 -6.91
N ASN A 360 -3.41 -26.14 -7.34
CA ASN A 360 -4.74 -26.11 -7.93
C ASN A 360 -5.78 -25.69 -6.87
N GLN A 361 -6.24 -24.44 -6.92
CA GLN A 361 -7.19 -23.88 -5.95
C GLN A 361 -8.54 -24.62 -5.95
N ALA A 362 -9.01 -25.08 -7.12
CA ALA A 362 -10.24 -25.83 -7.22
C ALA A 362 -10.12 -27.22 -6.58
N GLY A 363 -8.92 -27.81 -6.59
CA GLY A 363 -8.62 -29.12 -6.05
C GLY A 363 -8.28 -29.16 -4.56
N LEU A 364 -8.29 -28.03 -3.86
CA LEU A 364 -8.04 -27.98 -2.42
C LEU A 364 -9.14 -28.74 -1.64
N THR A 365 -8.74 -29.39 -0.55
CA THR A 365 -9.68 -29.98 0.41
C THR A 365 -10.54 -28.91 1.05
N GLU A 366 -11.69 -29.26 1.63
CA GLU A 366 -12.55 -28.29 2.34
C GLU A 366 -11.78 -27.60 3.50
N GLY A 367 -10.91 -28.34 4.19
CA GLY A 367 -10.01 -27.77 5.20
C GLY A 367 -8.99 -26.81 4.58
N GLY A 368 -8.39 -27.15 3.45
CA GLY A 368 -7.48 -26.29 2.70
C GLY A 368 -8.15 -25.00 2.23
N LYS A 369 -9.37 -25.07 1.72
CA LYS A 369 -10.20 -23.90 1.36
C LYS A 369 -10.49 -23.02 2.57
N ALA A 370 -10.88 -23.61 3.71
CA ALA A 370 -11.17 -22.86 4.94
C ALA A 370 -9.93 -22.11 5.48
N VAL A 371 -8.72 -22.67 5.34
CA VAL A 371 -7.47 -22.00 5.72
C VAL A 371 -7.11 -20.89 4.73
N SER A 372 -7.52 -21.02 3.45
CA SER A 372 -7.23 -20.02 2.41
C SER A 372 -8.21 -18.84 2.37
N MET A 373 -9.33 -18.91 3.08
CA MET A 373 -10.28 -17.81 3.28
C MET A 373 -9.87 -16.90 4.44
#